data_9600a559001a6aedb38f99e0bce95482
#
_entry.id   9600a559001a6aedb38f99e0bce95482
#
_cell.length_a   1.000
_cell.length_b   1.000
_cell.length_c   1.000
_cell.angle_alpha   90.00
_cell.angle_beta   90.00
_cell.angle_gamma   90.00
#
_symmetry.space_group_name_H-M   'P 1'
#
loop_
_entity.id
_entity.type
_entity.pdbx_description
1 polymer ?
#
loop_
_entity_poly.entity_id
_entity_poly.type
_entity_poly.pdbx_seq_one_letter_code
_entity_poly.pdbx_strand_id
1 'polypeptide(L)'
;MSNEIQYLLYSMPDADGKVQVVIKGETLWCTQKAMAQLFGVGVPAISKHLKNIFTEGELNPDTTISKMETVVNRGIRGEVNELIDFYSLDAIIAVGYRVSSLKATRFRQWATKILNEYIKKGFAMDDERLKQGTAVFGKDYFRELLERVRSIRASERRIWQQITDIYAECSTDYDKNSPTTKDFYAMIQNRFHYAITGQTAAEIIYSKADHTKDHMGLTTWKNAPGGRVLKSDVSIAKNYLQEKEIRQLERAVTGFFDYIEDHIERENTFNMAQFSTSVNEFLTFRRYQILPDNGKISAAQAKKKAEEEYDIFNKAQRIDSDFDKEVRGLLDKE
;
A
#
# COMPACT_ATOMS: atom_id res chain seq x y z
N MET A 1 -10.11 -25.95 -19.96
CA MET A 1 -8.70 -25.72 -20.32
C MET A 1 -7.97 -25.52 -19.01
N SER A 2 -7.24 -26.54 -18.54
CA SER A 2 -6.42 -26.47 -17.34
C SER A 2 -5.21 -25.62 -17.64
N ASN A 3 -5.12 -24.44 -17.06
CA ASN A 3 -3.90 -23.68 -17.09
C ASN A 3 -2.89 -24.39 -16.18
N GLU A 4 -2.09 -25.30 -16.73
CA GLU A 4 -0.88 -25.79 -16.08
C GLU A 4 0.13 -24.64 -16.06
N ILE A 5 0.16 -23.92 -14.98
CA ILE A 5 1.15 -22.88 -14.76
C ILE A 5 2.26 -23.50 -13.92
N GLN A 6 3.43 -23.74 -14.53
CA GLN A 6 4.63 -24.17 -13.83
C GLN A 6 5.25 -22.98 -13.11
N TYR A 7 5.28 -23.00 -11.78
CA TYR A 7 5.96 -21.96 -11.01
C TYR A 7 6.92 -22.54 -9.98
N LEU A 8 8.09 -21.89 -9.92
CA LEU A 8 9.05 -22.01 -8.83
C LEU A 8 8.49 -21.26 -7.62
N LEU A 9 8.20 -21.96 -6.54
CA LEU A 9 7.97 -21.33 -5.23
C LEU A 9 9.20 -20.55 -4.75
N TYR A 10 10.40 -21.00 -5.10
CA TYR A 10 11.65 -20.24 -5.01
C TYR A 10 12.71 -20.88 -5.93
N SER A 11 13.55 -20.04 -6.53
CA SER A 11 14.67 -20.50 -7.34
C SER A 11 15.73 -21.10 -6.42
N MET A 12 15.84 -22.43 -6.43
CA MET A 12 17.02 -23.08 -5.89
C MET A 12 18.11 -23.07 -6.96
N PRO A 13 19.33 -22.61 -6.65
CA PRO A 13 20.43 -22.62 -7.62
C PRO A 13 20.76 -24.02 -8.20
N ASP A 14 20.36 -25.09 -7.50
CA ASP A 14 20.72 -26.47 -7.80
C ASP A 14 19.51 -27.42 -7.87
N ALA A 15 18.28 -26.95 -8.14
CA ALA A 15 17.12 -27.84 -8.15
C ALA A 15 16.67 -28.18 -9.58
N ASP A 16 16.99 -29.38 -10.02
CA ASP A 16 16.49 -30.02 -11.27
C ASP A 16 15.00 -30.39 -11.24
N GLY A 17 14.23 -29.90 -10.27
CA GLY A 17 12.84 -30.30 -10.08
C GLY A 17 11.84 -29.15 -10.18
N LYS A 18 11.15 -29.03 -11.32
CA LYS A 18 9.92 -28.24 -11.43
C LYS A 18 8.83 -28.90 -10.59
N VAL A 19 8.33 -28.20 -9.57
CA VAL A 19 7.21 -28.66 -8.74
C VAL A 19 5.92 -28.14 -9.36
N GLN A 20 4.97 -29.03 -9.60
CA GLN A 20 3.65 -28.67 -10.13
C GLN A 20 2.82 -27.98 -9.06
N VAL A 21 2.38 -26.76 -9.33
CA VAL A 21 1.46 -25.99 -8.50
C VAL A 21 0.29 -25.49 -9.34
N VAL A 22 -0.85 -25.28 -8.70
CA VAL A 22 -2.04 -24.69 -9.32
C VAL A 22 -2.24 -23.30 -8.71
N ILE A 23 -2.51 -22.31 -9.55
CA ILE A 23 -2.90 -20.98 -9.11
C ILE A 23 -4.41 -20.85 -9.13
N LYS A 24 -5.00 -20.54 -7.98
CA LYS A 24 -6.43 -20.31 -7.83
C LYS A 24 -6.66 -19.30 -6.69
N GLY A 25 -7.44 -18.24 -6.93
CA GLY A 25 -7.78 -17.26 -5.91
C GLY A 25 -6.58 -16.49 -5.35
N GLU A 26 -5.64 -16.06 -6.22
CA GLU A 26 -4.44 -15.30 -5.84
C GLU A 26 -3.49 -16.03 -4.87
N THR A 27 -3.60 -17.36 -4.77
CA THR A 27 -2.69 -18.18 -3.96
C THR A 27 -2.26 -19.44 -4.73
N LEU A 28 -1.26 -20.13 -4.19
CA LEU A 28 -0.71 -21.36 -4.74
C LEU A 28 -1.32 -22.57 -4.03
N TRP A 29 -1.58 -23.59 -4.81
CA TRP A 29 -2.08 -24.88 -4.34
C TRP A 29 -1.21 -26.00 -4.86
N CYS A 30 -0.87 -26.97 -4.04
CA CYS A 30 -0.15 -28.16 -4.48
C CYS A 30 -0.62 -29.43 -3.78
N THR A 31 -0.29 -30.57 -4.38
CA THR A 31 -0.59 -31.88 -3.81
C THR A 31 0.45 -32.28 -2.76
N GLN A 32 0.16 -33.29 -1.92
CA GLN A 32 1.14 -33.88 -1.01
C GLN A 32 2.37 -34.43 -1.75
N LYS A 33 2.17 -34.96 -2.97
CA LYS A 33 3.26 -35.45 -3.82
C LYS A 33 4.19 -34.30 -4.24
N ALA A 34 3.61 -33.18 -4.62
CA ALA A 34 4.38 -31.97 -4.97
C ALA A 34 5.13 -31.42 -3.77
N MET A 35 4.53 -31.36 -2.57
CA MET A 35 5.22 -30.99 -1.34
C MET A 35 6.38 -31.95 -1.01
N ALA A 36 6.18 -33.25 -1.19
CA ALA A 36 7.21 -34.25 -0.97
C ALA A 36 8.43 -34.02 -1.87
N GLN A 37 8.21 -33.69 -3.13
CA GLN A 37 9.28 -33.31 -4.07
C GLN A 37 9.96 -31.99 -3.67
N LEU A 38 9.15 -30.98 -3.31
CA LEU A 38 9.63 -29.67 -2.86
C LEU A 38 10.59 -29.80 -1.68
N PHE A 39 10.19 -30.54 -0.66
CA PHE A 39 10.97 -30.68 0.57
C PHE A 39 11.93 -31.89 0.58
N GLY A 40 11.91 -32.71 -0.45
CA GLY A 40 12.81 -33.88 -0.57
C GLY A 40 12.57 -34.94 0.49
N VAL A 41 11.29 -35.26 0.77
CA VAL A 41 10.85 -36.28 1.73
C VAL A 41 9.77 -37.16 1.10
N GLY A 42 9.41 -38.24 1.78
CA GLY A 42 8.33 -39.11 1.33
C GLY A 42 6.94 -38.53 1.60
N VAL A 43 5.95 -38.87 0.78
CA VAL A 43 4.52 -38.48 0.96
C VAL A 43 3.99 -38.84 2.36
N PRO A 44 4.33 -40.01 2.97
CA PRO A 44 3.88 -40.31 4.32
C PRO A 44 4.33 -39.31 5.39
N ALA A 45 5.52 -38.73 5.23
CA ALA A 45 6.01 -37.69 6.14
C ALA A 45 5.17 -36.39 6.01
N ILE A 46 4.89 -35.99 4.78
CA ILE A 46 4.01 -34.82 4.51
C ILE A 46 2.62 -35.06 5.11
N SER A 47 2.02 -36.23 4.88
CA SER A 47 0.70 -36.59 5.42
C SER A 47 0.67 -36.51 6.95
N LYS A 48 1.73 -36.99 7.63
CA LYS A 48 1.87 -36.92 9.08
C LYS A 48 1.92 -35.48 9.57
N HIS A 49 2.72 -34.61 8.91
CA HIS A 49 2.82 -33.20 9.30
C HIS A 49 1.50 -32.47 9.09
N LEU A 50 0.81 -32.65 7.96
CA LEU A 50 -0.50 -32.07 7.70
C LEU A 50 -1.51 -32.51 8.75
N LYS A 51 -1.57 -33.82 9.08
CA LYS A 51 -2.46 -34.30 10.14
C LYS A 51 -2.21 -33.59 11.48
N ASN A 52 -0.95 -33.42 11.86
CA ASN A 52 -0.61 -32.72 13.10
C ASN A 52 -1.01 -31.25 13.07
N ILE A 53 -0.74 -30.53 11.96
CA ILE A 53 -1.11 -29.14 11.75
C ILE A 53 -2.61 -28.92 11.97
N PHE A 54 -3.45 -29.80 11.38
CA PHE A 54 -4.89 -29.72 11.51
C PHE A 54 -5.39 -30.14 12.90
N THR A 55 -4.76 -31.17 13.49
CA THR A 55 -5.14 -31.65 14.83
C THR A 55 -4.77 -30.65 15.92
N GLU A 56 -3.68 -29.93 15.76
CA GLU A 56 -3.21 -28.87 16.67
C GLU A 56 -3.97 -27.54 16.47
N GLY A 57 -4.80 -27.45 15.43
CA GLY A 57 -5.58 -26.24 15.13
C GLY A 57 -4.74 -25.08 14.56
N GLU A 58 -3.52 -25.36 14.08
CA GLU A 58 -2.68 -24.35 13.45
C GLU A 58 -3.32 -23.80 12.16
N LEU A 59 -3.95 -24.68 11.39
CA LEU A 59 -4.69 -24.32 10.16
C LEU A 59 -6.08 -24.99 10.15
N ASN A 60 -7.06 -24.32 9.55
CA ASN A 60 -8.38 -24.87 9.32
C ASN A 60 -8.45 -25.67 8.02
N PRO A 61 -8.80 -26.97 8.03
CA PRO A 61 -8.92 -27.79 6.83
C PRO A 61 -9.84 -27.19 5.77
N ASP A 62 -10.97 -26.59 6.16
CA ASP A 62 -11.98 -26.08 5.23
C ASP A 62 -11.48 -24.95 4.35
N THR A 63 -10.54 -24.15 4.84
CA THR A 63 -9.91 -23.03 4.10
C THR A 63 -8.60 -23.43 3.43
N THR A 64 -7.99 -24.53 3.87
CA THR A 64 -6.62 -24.93 3.49
C THR A 64 -6.57 -26.08 2.51
N ILE A 65 -7.65 -26.87 2.41
CA ILE A 65 -7.76 -28.01 1.49
C ILE A 65 -8.81 -27.69 0.42
N SER A 66 -8.47 -27.92 -0.84
CA SER A 66 -9.41 -27.82 -1.98
C SER A 66 -9.34 -29.08 -2.82
N LYS A 67 -10.48 -29.69 -3.10
CA LYS A 67 -10.55 -30.80 -4.06
C LYS A 67 -10.60 -30.26 -5.47
N MET A 68 -9.66 -30.68 -6.30
CA MET A 68 -9.58 -30.27 -7.70
C MET A 68 -9.47 -31.52 -8.60
N GLU A 69 -10.16 -31.45 -9.72
CA GLU A 69 -10.07 -32.48 -10.76
C GLU A 69 -8.75 -32.31 -11.52
N THR A 70 -7.99 -33.39 -11.63
CA THR A 70 -6.71 -33.37 -12.33
C THR A 70 -6.54 -34.68 -13.10
N VAL A 71 -5.78 -34.61 -14.21
CA VAL A 71 -5.46 -35.77 -15.01
C VAL A 71 -4.31 -36.54 -14.36
N VAL A 72 -4.55 -37.78 -14.03
CA VAL A 72 -3.56 -38.70 -13.45
C VAL A 72 -3.28 -39.82 -14.41
N ASN A 73 -2.01 -40.06 -14.74
CA ASN A 73 -1.60 -41.21 -15.54
C ASN A 73 -1.52 -42.44 -14.65
N ARG A 74 -2.41 -43.43 -14.90
CA ARG A 74 -2.51 -44.71 -14.19
C ARG A 74 -1.80 -45.85 -14.93
N GLY A 75 -0.78 -45.56 -15.74
CA GLY A 75 -0.02 -46.55 -16.49
C GLY A 75 -0.87 -47.24 -17.54
N ILE A 76 -1.12 -48.55 -17.41
CA ILE A 76 -1.90 -49.36 -18.38
C ILE A 76 -3.34 -48.86 -18.61
N ARG A 77 -3.93 -48.16 -17.61
CA ARG A 77 -5.28 -47.57 -17.70
C ARG A 77 -5.34 -46.21 -18.39
N GLY A 78 -4.17 -45.65 -18.77
CA GLY A 78 -4.09 -44.33 -19.41
C GLY A 78 -4.33 -43.18 -18.45
N GLU A 79 -4.74 -42.06 -19.02
CA GLU A 79 -5.06 -40.83 -18.28
C GLU A 79 -6.49 -40.87 -17.75
N VAL A 80 -6.66 -40.61 -16.48
CA VAL A 80 -7.96 -40.60 -15.79
C VAL A 80 -8.11 -39.32 -15.02
N ASN A 81 -9.29 -38.69 -15.09
CA ASN A 81 -9.62 -37.52 -14.24
C ASN A 81 -9.94 -38.02 -12.82
N GLU A 82 -9.21 -37.52 -11.85
CA GLU A 82 -9.43 -37.83 -10.44
C GLU A 82 -9.54 -36.53 -9.62
N LEU A 83 -10.43 -36.57 -8.61
CA LEU A 83 -10.50 -35.52 -7.59
C LEU A 83 -9.40 -35.75 -6.56
N ILE A 84 -8.46 -34.83 -6.50
CA ILE A 84 -7.30 -34.88 -5.59
C ILE A 84 -7.33 -33.69 -4.63
N ASP A 85 -6.89 -33.92 -3.41
CA ASP A 85 -6.71 -32.86 -2.42
C ASP A 85 -5.48 -32.01 -2.75
N PHE A 86 -5.73 -30.71 -2.89
CA PHE A 86 -4.71 -29.68 -3.02
C PHE A 86 -4.68 -28.86 -1.74
N TYR A 87 -3.50 -28.46 -1.33
CA TYR A 87 -3.21 -27.75 -0.11
C TYR A 87 -2.72 -26.33 -0.44
N SER A 88 -3.21 -25.35 0.31
CA SER A 88 -2.89 -23.93 0.10
C SER A 88 -1.42 -23.59 0.41
N LEU A 89 -0.99 -22.39 0.03
CA LEU A 89 0.33 -21.86 0.35
C LEU A 89 0.62 -21.89 1.87
N ASP A 90 -0.40 -21.63 2.70
CA ASP A 90 -0.25 -21.67 4.17
C ASP A 90 0.15 -23.08 4.64
N ALA A 91 -0.48 -24.12 4.09
CA ALA A 91 -0.11 -25.51 4.39
C ALA A 91 1.30 -25.84 3.91
N ILE A 92 1.71 -25.34 2.74
CA ILE A 92 3.06 -25.53 2.21
C ILE A 92 4.09 -24.92 3.17
N ILE A 93 3.82 -23.71 3.64
CA ILE A 93 4.68 -23.01 4.59
C ILE A 93 4.76 -23.75 5.93
N ALA A 94 3.61 -24.08 6.52
CA ALA A 94 3.54 -24.79 7.80
C ALA A 94 4.29 -26.13 7.76
N VAL A 95 4.12 -26.92 6.69
CA VAL A 95 4.86 -28.16 6.47
C VAL A 95 6.35 -27.90 6.31
N GLY A 96 6.75 -26.86 5.56
CA GLY A 96 8.15 -26.50 5.34
C GLY A 96 8.92 -26.15 6.63
N TYR A 97 8.23 -25.61 7.62
CA TYR A 97 8.80 -25.35 8.95
C TYR A 97 8.93 -26.60 9.82
N ARG A 98 8.12 -27.63 9.58
CA ARG A 98 8.11 -28.89 10.39
C ARG A 98 8.97 -30.00 9.80
N VAL A 99 9.24 -29.99 8.50
CA VAL A 99 10.03 -31.03 7.82
C VAL A 99 11.50 -30.88 8.13
N SER A 100 12.15 -32.02 8.48
CA SER A 100 13.61 -32.11 8.67
C SER A 100 14.29 -32.63 7.40
N SER A 101 14.72 -31.72 6.52
CA SER A 101 15.50 -32.04 5.32
C SER A 101 16.38 -30.86 4.90
N LEU A 102 17.38 -31.12 4.06
CA LEU A 102 18.23 -30.06 3.51
C LEU A 102 17.40 -29.06 2.67
N LYS A 103 16.46 -29.55 1.85
CA LYS A 103 15.57 -28.70 1.05
C LYS A 103 14.67 -27.84 1.93
N ALA A 104 14.09 -28.38 2.99
CA ALA A 104 13.30 -27.62 3.95
C ALA A 104 14.14 -26.60 4.71
N THR A 105 15.40 -26.90 5.01
CA THR A 105 16.33 -25.94 5.63
C THR A 105 16.59 -24.75 4.69
N ARG A 106 16.86 -25.02 3.41
CA ARG A 106 17.03 -23.95 2.40
C ARG A 106 15.78 -23.11 2.24
N PHE A 107 14.59 -23.74 2.25
CA PHE A 107 13.32 -23.03 2.24
C PHE A 107 13.18 -22.08 3.43
N ARG A 108 13.46 -22.55 4.65
CA ARG A 108 13.42 -21.70 5.85
C ARG A 108 14.44 -20.55 5.79
N GLN A 109 15.64 -20.78 5.28
CA GLN A 109 16.66 -19.74 5.10
C GLN A 109 16.18 -18.65 4.12
N TRP A 110 15.57 -19.05 3.00
CA TRP A 110 14.98 -18.13 2.05
C TRP A 110 13.81 -17.33 2.68
N ALA A 111 12.88 -17.98 3.35
CA ALA A 111 11.76 -17.31 4.03
C ALA A 111 12.28 -16.33 5.10
N THR A 112 13.27 -16.74 5.89
CA THR A 112 13.90 -15.88 6.90
C THR A 112 14.58 -14.66 6.27
N LYS A 113 15.22 -14.81 5.09
CA LYS A 113 15.79 -13.68 4.37
C LYS A 113 14.74 -12.63 3.99
N ILE A 114 13.60 -13.07 3.45
CA ILE A 114 12.48 -12.18 3.08
C ILE A 114 11.91 -11.48 4.32
N LEU A 115 11.66 -12.24 5.40
CA LEU A 115 11.15 -11.68 6.65
C LEU A 115 12.12 -10.67 7.27
N ASN A 116 13.41 -10.95 7.27
CA ASN A 116 14.43 -10.03 7.75
C ASN A 116 14.51 -8.76 6.92
N GLU A 117 14.36 -8.86 5.60
CA GLU A 117 14.30 -7.71 4.73
C GLU A 117 13.08 -6.84 5.04
N TYR A 118 11.92 -7.48 5.16
CA TYR A 118 10.69 -6.78 5.52
C TYR A 118 10.76 -6.09 6.90
N ILE A 119 11.29 -6.80 7.91
CA ILE A 119 11.42 -6.24 9.27
C ILE A 119 12.37 -5.03 9.29
N LYS A 120 13.50 -5.12 8.56
CA LYS A 120 14.51 -4.05 8.53
C LYS A 120 14.07 -2.85 7.70
N LYS A 121 13.47 -3.09 6.53
CA LYS A 121 13.19 -2.05 5.53
C LYS A 121 11.72 -1.63 5.49
N GLY A 122 10.80 -2.46 6.01
CA GLY A 122 9.35 -2.29 5.87
C GLY A 122 8.78 -2.75 4.51
N PHE A 123 9.62 -3.35 3.67
CA PHE A 123 9.22 -3.96 2.39
C PHE A 123 10.19 -5.09 2.00
N ALA A 124 9.71 -6.00 1.15
CA ALA A 124 10.51 -6.97 0.41
C ALA A 124 10.03 -6.99 -1.04
N MET A 125 10.95 -6.93 -2.01
CA MET A 125 10.62 -6.86 -3.43
C MET A 125 11.45 -7.86 -4.24
N ASP A 126 10.83 -8.40 -5.28
CA ASP A 126 11.48 -9.18 -6.33
C ASP A 126 11.64 -8.28 -7.57
N ASP A 127 12.76 -7.57 -7.64
CA ASP A 127 13.04 -6.58 -8.67
C ASP A 127 13.05 -7.19 -10.08
N GLU A 128 13.58 -8.41 -10.22
CA GLU A 128 13.64 -9.06 -11.53
C GLU A 128 12.24 -9.42 -12.02
N ARG A 129 11.41 -9.97 -11.15
CA ARG A 129 10.03 -10.30 -11.49
C ARG A 129 9.20 -9.06 -11.83
N LEU A 130 9.40 -7.97 -11.11
CA LEU A 130 8.73 -6.69 -11.39
C LEU A 130 9.15 -6.09 -12.72
N LYS A 131 10.45 -6.19 -13.10
CA LYS A 131 10.98 -5.73 -14.39
C LYS A 131 10.48 -6.58 -15.57
N GLN A 132 10.31 -7.88 -15.37
CA GLN A 132 9.90 -8.79 -16.45
C GLN A 132 8.42 -8.67 -16.83
N GLY A 133 7.60 -7.99 -16.01
CA GLY A 133 6.17 -7.81 -16.25
C GLY A 133 5.38 -9.12 -16.28
N THR A 134 5.92 -10.20 -15.70
CA THR A 134 5.29 -11.51 -15.72
C THR A 134 4.13 -11.54 -14.73
N ALA A 135 2.91 -11.53 -15.23
CA ALA A 135 1.69 -11.61 -14.42
C ALA A 135 1.48 -13.05 -13.93
N VAL A 136 2.14 -13.43 -12.83
CA VAL A 136 2.01 -14.78 -12.23
C VAL A 136 0.57 -15.09 -11.86
N PHE A 137 -0.17 -14.10 -11.35
CA PHE A 137 -1.58 -14.24 -10.94
C PHE A 137 -2.54 -13.53 -11.90
N GLY A 138 -2.11 -13.24 -13.14
CA GLY A 138 -2.94 -12.53 -14.12
C GLY A 138 -3.12 -11.04 -13.84
N LYS A 139 -2.43 -10.48 -12.84
CA LYS A 139 -2.47 -9.05 -12.48
C LYS A 139 -1.10 -8.42 -12.64
N ASP A 140 -1.08 -7.19 -13.17
CA ASP A 140 0.13 -6.36 -13.23
C ASP A 140 0.33 -5.63 -11.89
N TYR A 141 1.09 -6.26 -11.00
CA TYR A 141 1.45 -5.68 -9.69
C TYR A 141 2.42 -4.51 -9.78
N PHE A 142 3.08 -4.30 -10.92
CA PHE A 142 3.97 -3.15 -11.12
C PHE A 142 3.20 -1.83 -11.03
N ARG A 143 2.00 -1.79 -11.60
CA ARG A 143 1.13 -0.60 -11.49
C ARG A 143 0.71 -0.33 -10.05
N GLU A 144 0.35 -1.38 -9.31
CA GLU A 144 0.00 -1.27 -7.88
C GLU A 144 1.19 -0.76 -7.07
N LEU A 145 2.40 -1.32 -7.30
CA LEU A 145 3.63 -0.86 -6.67
C LEU A 145 3.88 0.63 -6.95
N LEU A 146 3.77 1.07 -8.20
CA LEU A 146 3.94 2.48 -8.55
C LEU A 146 2.96 3.40 -7.83
N GLU A 147 1.68 3.01 -7.72
CA GLU A 147 0.69 3.78 -6.98
C GLU A 147 1.02 3.82 -5.48
N ARG A 148 1.45 2.71 -4.90
CA ARG A 148 1.86 2.62 -3.49
C ARG A 148 3.10 3.47 -3.19
N VAL A 149 4.12 3.41 -4.04
CA VAL A 149 5.33 4.25 -3.91
C VAL A 149 4.97 5.74 -4.02
N ARG A 150 4.10 6.12 -4.97
CA ARG A 150 3.61 7.50 -5.10
C ARG A 150 2.88 7.94 -3.84
N SER A 151 2.00 7.12 -3.30
CA SER A 151 1.27 7.42 -2.07
C SER A 151 2.20 7.60 -0.86
N ILE A 152 3.24 6.77 -0.74
CA ILE A 152 4.26 6.87 0.30
C ILE A 152 5.07 8.16 0.15
N ARG A 153 5.52 8.49 -1.08
CA ARG A 153 6.23 9.75 -1.37
C ARG A 153 5.34 10.97 -1.12
N ALA A 154 4.06 10.86 -1.47
CA ALA A 154 3.07 11.92 -1.33
C ALA A 154 2.45 12.01 0.08
N SER A 155 2.93 11.25 1.07
CA SER A 155 2.48 11.44 2.44
C SER A 155 2.86 12.84 2.92
N GLU A 156 1.88 13.59 3.41
CA GLU A 156 1.97 15.04 3.67
C GLU A 156 3.24 15.45 4.44
N ARG A 157 3.56 14.69 5.50
CA ARG A 157 4.76 14.97 6.31
C ARG A 157 6.07 14.79 5.53
N ARG A 158 6.17 13.76 4.66
CA ARG A 158 7.38 13.50 3.87
C ARG A 158 7.57 14.47 2.74
N ILE A 159 6.49 14.87 2.09
CA ILE A 159 6.53 15.89 1.03
C ILE A 159 7.12 17.20 1.58
N TRP A 160 6.55 17.67 2.70
CA TRP A 160 7.01 18.93 3.30
C TRP A 160 8.44 18.83 3.79
N GLN A 161 8.85 17.69 4.32
CA GLN A 161 10.22 17.45 4.75
C GLN A 161 11.17 17.45 3.55
N GLN A 162 10.84 16.74 2.47
CA GLN A 162 11.65 16.72 1.24
C GLN A 162 11.73 18.09 0.56
N ILE A 163 10.62 18.82 0.47
CA ILE A 163 10.62 20.19 -0.05
C ILE A 163 11.54 21.07 0.81
N THR A 164 11.49 20.91 2.13
CA THR A 164 12.37 21.65 3.06
C THR A 164 13.83 21.32 2.85
N ASP A 165 14.14 20.02 2.73
CA ASP A 165 15.50 19.52 2.56
C ASP A 165 16.08 19.97 1.20
N ILE A 166 15.34 19.76 0.12
CA ILE A 166 15.70 20.21 -1.23
C ILE A 166 15.89 21.73 -1.26
N TYR A 167 14.97 22.44 -0.63
CA TYR A 167 15.01 23.88 -0.58
C TYR A 167 16.21 24.39 0.22
N ALA A 168 16.55 23.75 1.35
CA ALA A 168 17.71 24.07 2.15
C ALA A 168 19.04 23.78 1.40
N GLU A 169 19.07 22.74 0.58
CA GLU A 169 20.27 22.37 -0.20
C GLU A 169 20.48 23.29 -1.42
N CYS A 170 19.40 23.76 -2.04
CA CYS A 170 19.47 24.47 -3.34
C CYS A 170 19.34 25.97 -3.24
N SER A 171 18.82 26.50 -2.14
CA SER A 171 18.59 27.92 -1.99
C SER A 171 19.78 28.66 -1.40
N THR A 172 20.25 29.66 -2.11
CA THR A 172 21.33 30.55 -1.63
C THR A 172 20.87 31.52 -0.53
N ASP A 173 19.57 31.71 -0.37
CA ASP A 173 18.93 32.65 0.56
C ASP A 173 17.99 31.96 1.58
N TYR A 174 18.23 30.67 1.86
CA TYR A 174 17.40 29.90 2.78
C TYR A 174 17.59 30.36 4.25
N ASP A 175 16.49 30.79 4.86
CA ASP A 175 16.37 30.96 6.30
C ASP A 175 15.10 30.26 6.81
N LYS A 176 15.29 29.20 7.60
CA LYS A 176 14.20 28.39 8.18
C LYS A 176 13.17 29.19 8.96
N ASN A 177 13.58 30.29 9.55
CA ASN A 177 12.73 31.11 10.44
C ASN A 177 12.13 32.32 9.73
N SER A 178 12.54 32.60 8.51
CA SER A 178 12.05 33.74 7.75
C SER A 178 10.55 33.65 7.48
N PRO A 179 9.83 34.77 7.49
CA PRO A 179 8.45 34.85 7.05
C PRO A 179 8.30 34.32 5.62
N THR A 180 9.26 34.66 4.76
CA THR A 180 9.30 34.23 3.34
C THR A 180 9.27 32.70 3.18
N THR A 181 10.00 31.96 4.04
CA THR A 181 9.99 30.47 4.00
C THR A 181 8.63 29.91 4.41
N LYS A 182 7.99 30.48 5.43
CA LYS A 182 6.66 30.05 5.88
C LYS A 182 5.58 30.35 4.84
N ASP A 183 5.62 31.53 4.24
CA ASP A 183 4.69 31.93 3.17
C ASP A 183 4.87 31.08 1.92
N PHE A 184 6.10 30.69 1.62
CA PHE A 184 6.43 29.81 0.51
C PHE A 184 5.76 28.42 0.63
N TYR A 185 5.79 27.80 1.81
CA TYR A 185 5.13 26.51 2.00
C TYR A 185 3.61 26.59 1.83
N ALA A 186 2.99 27.62 2.41
CA ALA A 186 1.56 27.85 2.25
C ALA A 186 1.20 28.10 0.77
N MET A 187 2.03 28.84 0.07
CA MET A 187 1.86 29.13 -1.35
C MET A 187 1.94 27.87 -2.21
N ILE A 188 2.97 27.02 -2.03
CA ILE A 188 3.09 25.77 -2.79
C ILE A 188 1.88 24.90 -2.55
N GLN A 189 1.52 24.67 -1.30
CA GLN A 189 0.36 23.85 -0.96
C GLN A 189 -0.91 24.36 -1.66
N ASN A 190 -1.16 25.65 -1.62
CA ASN A 190 -2.31 26.26 -2.24
C ASN A 190 -2.29 26.10 -3.77
N ARG A 191 -1.14 26.25 -4.43
CA ARG A 191 -1.02 26.08 -5.88
C ARG A 191 -1.35 24.65 -6.32
N PHE A 192 -0.84 23.63 -5.61
CA PHE A 192 -1.15 22.24 -5.93
C PHE A 192 -2.62 21.90 -5.66
N HIS A 193 -3.21 22.35 -4.55
CA HIS A 193 -4.63 22.17 -4.31
C HIS A 193 -5.48 22.84 -5.40
N TYR A 194 -5.16 24.09 -5.73
CA TYR A 194 -5.87 24.82 -6.76
C TYR A 194 -5.75 24.18 -8.15
N ALA A 195 -4.56 23.70 -8.50
CA ALA A 195 -4.32 23.00 -9.74
C ALA A 195 -5.23 21.77 -9.94
N ILE A 196 -5.56 21.08 -8.84
CA ILE A 196 -6.37 19.84 -8.89
C ILE A 196 -7.87 20.13 -8.71
N THR A 197 -8.23 21.05 -7.81
CA THR A 197 -9.63 21.25 -7.38
C THR A 197 -10.25 22.57 -7.82
N GLY A 198 -9.42 23.51 -8.30
CA GLY A 198 -9.87 24.91 -8.53
C GLY A 198 -10.04 25.72 -7.24
N GLN A 199 -9.61 25.19 -6.07
CA GLN A 199 -9.74 25.80 -4.77
C GLN A 199 -8.43 25.74 -3.98
N THR A 200 -8.12 26.74 -3.19
CA THR A 200 -7.03 26.71 -2.22
C THR A 200 -7.37 25.76 -1.06
N ALA A 201 -6.37 25.37 -0.27
CA ALA A 201 -6.60 24.53 0.91
C ALA A 201 -7.63 25.14 1.88
N ALA A 202 -7.56 26.44 2.12
CA ALA A 202 -8.52 27.16 2.95
C ALA A 202 -9.95 27.15 2.36
N GLU A 203 -10.07 27.37 1.07
CA GLU A 203 -11.37 27.34 0.37
C GLU A 203 -12.00 25.95 0.39
N ILE A 204 -11.22 24.87 0.24
CA ILE A 204 -11.69 23.49 0.35
C ILE A 204 -12.29 23.26 1.74
N ILE A 205 -11.55 23.56 2.80
CA ILE A 205 -12.02 23.39 4.18
C ILE A 205 -13.28 24.21 4.40
N TYR A 206 -13.26 25.50 4.02
CA TYR A 206 -14.37 26.40 4.25
C TYR A 206 -15.65 25.98 3.54
N SER A 207 -15.56 25.46 2.31
CA SER A 207 -16.71 25.04 1.52
C SER A 207 -17.26 23.67 1.87
N LYS A 208 -16.40 22.75 2.35
CA LYS A 208 -16.78 21.35 2.55
C LYS A 208 -17.07 20.99 4.01
N ALA A 209 -16.50 21.69 5.00
CA ALA A 209 -16.77 21.47 6.42
C ALA A 209 -18.22 21.82 6.78
N ASP A 210 -19.00 20.82 7.17
CA ASP A 210 -20.44 20.94 7.39
C ASP A 210 -20.90 19.83 8.35
N HIS A 211 -21.36 20.23 9.55
CA HIS A 211 -21.80 19.30 10.59
C HIS A 211 -23.01 18.45 10.22
N THR A 212 -23.76 18.84 9.18
CA THR A 212 -24.94 18.11 8.70
C THR A 212 -24.58 16.94 7.76
N LYS A 213 -23.35 16.90 7.27
CA LYS A 213 -22.84 15.84 6.39
C LYS A 213 -22.23 14.71 7.18
N ASP A 214 -22.28 13.52 6.59
CA ASP A 214 -21.55 12.36 7.13
C ASP A 214 -20.10 12.71 7.34
N HIS A 215 -19.59 12.42 8.56
CA HIS A 215 -18.22 12.72 8.97
C HIS A 215 -17.79 14.17 8.70
N MET A 216 -18.72 15.13 8.79
CA MET A 216 -18.46 16.55 8.49
C MET A 216 -18.05 16.84 7.04
N GLY A 217 -18.38 15.97 6.10
CA GLY A 217 -17.93 16.05 4.70
C GLY A 217 -16.48 15.59 4.48
N LEU A 218 -15.83 15.02 5.49
CA LEU A 218 -14.51 14.40 5.37
C LEU A 218 -14.63 13.07 4.60
N THR A 219 -13.68 12.82 3.73
CA THR A 219 -13.52 11.54 3.01
C THR A 219 -12.54 10.61 3.70
N THR A 220 -11.63 11.18 4.51
CA THR A 220 -10.68 10.44 5.35
C THR A 220 -10.34 11.23 6.61
N TRP A 221 -9.93 10.56 7.68
CA TRP A 221 -9.48 11.14 8.95
C TRP A 221 -8.58 10.14 9.67
N LYS A 222 -7.92 10.55 10.75
CA LYS A 222 -6.91 9.74 11.46
C LYS A 222 -7.40 8.34 11.83
N ASN A 223 -8.65 8.20 12.25
CA ASN A 223 -9.24 6.96 12.72
C ASN A 223 -10.28 6.37 11.73
N ALA A 224 -10.21 6.76 10.45
CA ALA A 224 -11.12 6.25 9.41
C ALA A 224 -10.92 4.73 9.21
N PRO A 225 -11.96 3.99 8.74
CA PRO A 225 -13.32 4.46 8.48
C PRO A 225 -14.24 4.43 9.71
N GLY A 226 -13.97 3.60 10.70
CA GLY A 226 -14.91 3.34 11.81
C GLY A 226 -14.68 4.19 13.06
N GLY A 227 -13.59 4.91 13.18
CA GLY A 227 -13.25 5.68 14.36
C GLY A 227 -13.75 7.13 14.31
N ARG A 228 -13.69 7.82 15.46
CA ARG A 228 -14.14 9.21 15.58
C ARG A 228 -13.32 10.19 14.77
N VAL A 229 -13.99 11.19 14.22
CA VAL A 229 -13.35 12.40 13.68
C VAL A 229 -12.79 13.23 14.85
N LEU A 230 -11.55 13.67 14.73
CA LEU A 230 -10.89 14.52 15.71
C LEU A 230 -10.88 15.99 15.27
N LYS A 231 -10.79 16.93 16.22
CA LYS A 231 -10.69 18.36 15.93
C LYS A 231 -9.48 18.72 15.05
N SER A 232 -8.41 17.92 15.15
CA SER A 232 -7.23 18.07 14.28
C SER A 232 -7.50 17.68 12.81
N ASP A 233 -8.45 16.79 12.57
CA ASP A 233 -8.72 16.28 11.22
C ASP A 233 -9.45 17.31 10.35
N VAL A 234 -10.32 18.12 10.96
CA VAL A 234 -11.20 19.05 10.23
C VAL A 234 -10.47 20.27 9.66
N SER A 235 -9.23 20.53 10.08
CA SER A 235 -8.40 21.63 9.56
C SER A 235 -7.44 21.18 8.46
N ILE A 236 -7.53 19.94 7.97
CA ILE A 236 -6.65 19.38 6.94
C ILE A 236 -7.42 19.27 5.62
N ALA A 237 -7.06 20.10 4.62
CA ALA A 237 -7.75 20.16 3.33
C ALA A 237 -7.77 18.79 2.60
N LYS A 238 -6.68 18.02 2.66
CA LYS A 238 -6.58 16.70 2.04
C LYS A 238 -7.69 15.76 2.51
N ASN A 239 -8.12 15.89 3.74
CA ASN A 239 -9.18 15.04 4.32
C ASN A 239 -10.56 15.22 3.67
N TYR A 240 -10.77 16.30 2.93
CA TYR A 240 -12.01 16.60 2.20
C TYR A 240 -11.94 16.25 0.70
N LEU A 241 -10.78 15.77 0.22
CA LEU A 241 -10.61 15.43 -1.19
C LEU A 241 -11.20 14.06 -1.52
N GLN A 242 -11.77 13.95 -2.72
CA GLN A 242 -12.17 12.66 -3.25
C GLN A 242 -10.94 11.82 -3.61
N GLU A 243 -11.07 10.50 -3.64
CA GLU A 243 -9.96 9.58 -3.96
C GLU A 243 -9.28 9.93 -5.29
N LYS A 244 -10.06 10.32 -6.30
CA LYS A 244 -9.52 10.77 -7.60
C LYS A 244 -8.66 12.03 -7.46
N GLU A 245 -9.12 13.00 -6.67
CA GLU A 245 -8.40 14.26 -6.41
C GLU A 245 -7.11 13.99 -5.64
N ILE A 246 -7.16 13.09 -4.63
CA ILE A 246 -5.97 12.66 -3.88
C ILE A 246 -4.93 12.04 -4.82
N ARG A 247 -5.33 11.10 -5.67
CA ARG A 247 -4.42 10.47 -6.65
C ARG A 247 -3.82 11.49 -7.63
N GLN A 248 -4.60 12.46 -8.07
CA GLN A 248 -4.12 13.53 -8.95
C GLN A 248 -3.12 14.43 -8.24
N LEU A 249 -3.40 14.81 -6.99
CA LEU A 249 -2.50 15.60 -6.15
C LEU A 249 -1.17 14.87 -5.95
N GLU A 250 -1.21 13.60 -5.57
CA GLU A 250 -0.04 12.75 -5.37
C GLU A 250 0.82 12.65 -6.63
N ARG A 251 0.20 12.49 -7.80
CA ARG A 251 0.92 12.47 -9.09
C ARG A 251 1.53 13.81 -9.45
N ALA A 252 0.83 14.90 -9.20
CA ALA A 252 1.34 16.24 -9.49
C ALA A 252 2.54 16.56 -8.61
N VAL A 253 2.44 16.31 -7.32
CA VAL A 253 3.50 16.57 -6.36
C VAL A 253 4.72 15.67 -6.62
N THR A 254 4.54 14.37 -6.85
CA THR A 254 5.65 13.46 -7.18
C THR A 254 6.37 13.89 -8.46
N GLY A 255 5.61 14.26 -9.51
CA GLY A 255 6.22 14.75 -10.74
C GLY A 255 6.96 16.08 -10.59
N PHE A 256 6.54 16.94 -9.66
CA PHE A 256 7.29 18.15 -9.33
C PHE A 256 8.60 17.83 -8.62
N PHE A 257 8.63 16.83 -7.73
CA PHE A 257 9.87 16.37 -7.12
C PHE A 257 10.87 15.86 -8.16
N ASP A 258 10.41 14.97 -9.05
CA ASP A 258 11.28 14.46 -10.10
C ASP A 258 11.83 15.60 -10.98
N TYR A 259 11.02 16.64 -11.24
CA TYR A 259 11.44 17.84 -11.98
C TYR A 259 12.51 18.65 -11.23
N ILE A 260 12.37 18.82 -9.92
CA ILE A 260 13.35 19.57 -9.11
C ILE A 260 14.62 18.76 -8.88
N GLU A 261 14.53 17.43 -8.61
CA GLU A 261 15.70 16.55 -8.48
C GLU A 261 16.59 16.65 -9.74
N ASP A 262 16.01 16.62 -10.95
CA ASP A 262 16.75 16.80 -12.22
C ASP A 262 17.46 18.16 -12.29
N HIS A 263 16.83 19.22 -11.79
CA HIS A 263 17.47 20.53 -11.74
C HIS A 263 18.65 20.59 -10.76
N ILE A 264 18.56 19.90 -9.64
CA ILE A 264 19.62 19.81 -8.62
C ILE A 264 20.80 19.01 -9.17
N GLU A 265 20.53 17.86 -9.77
CA GLU A 265 21.59 17.03 -10.37
C GLU A 265 22.39 17.76 -11.44
N ARG A 266 21.80 18.76 -12.09
CA ARG A 266 22.47 19.65 -13.04
C ARG A 266 23.18 20.83 -12.39
N GLU A 267 23.36 20.81 -11.06
CA GLU A 267 24.04 21.84 -10.27
C GLU A 267 23.39 23.25 -10.38
N ASN A 268 22.10 23.30 -10.69
CA ASN A 268 21.37 24.57 -10.71
C ASN A 268 21.03 24.99 -9.28
N THR A 269 21.49 26.17 -8.89
CA THR A 269 21.09 26.79 -7.61
C THR A 269 19.90 27.72 -7.84
N PHE A 270 18.96 27.72 -6.89
CA PHE A 270 17.79 28.58 -6.92
C PHE A 270 17.80 29.55 -5.74
N ASN A 271 17.26 30.73 -5.94
CA ASN A 271 16.72 31.51 -4.82
C ASN A 271 15.23 31.20 -4.63
N MET A 272 14.65 31.67 -3.53
CA MET A 272 13.24 31.42 -3.20
C MET A 272 12.26 31.87 -4.28
N ALA A 273 12.53 33.01 -4.90
CA ALA A 273 11.69 33.53 -5.98
C ALA A 273 11.72 32.66 -7.22
N GLN A 274 12.90 32.18 -7.61
CA GLN A 274 13.08 31.26 -8.73
C GLN A 274 12.42 29.91 -8.49
N PHE A 275 12.54 29.36 -7.28
CA PHE A 275 11.86 28.11 -6.93
C PHE A 275 10.33 28.28 -6.95
N SER A 276 9.81 29.41 -6.47
CA SER A 276 8.39 29.74 -6.60
C SER A 276 7.93 29.79 -8.07
N THR A 277 8.77 30.34 -8.97
CA THR A 277 8.49 30.41 -10.39
C THR A 277 8.50 29.03 -11.02
N SER A 278 9.43 28.15 -10.64
CA SER A 278 9.52 26.78 -11.16
C SER A 278 8.28 25.93 -10.86
N VAL A 279 7.61 26.17 -9.74
CA VAL A 279 6.32 25.55 -9.44
C VAL A 279 5.26 25.92 -10.48
N ASN A 280 5.15 27.19 -10.83
CA ASN A 280 4.21 27.65 -11.84
C ASN A 280 4.57 27.12 -13.24
N GLU A 281 5.85 27.10 -13.59
CA GLU A 281 6.34 26.55 -14.87
C GLU A 281 5.99 25.08 -14.98
N PHE A 282 6.23 24.30 -13.95
CA PHE A 282 5.86 22.89 -13.89
C PHE A 282 4.36 22.67 -14.04
N LEU A 283 3.54 23.41 -13.29
CA LEU A 283 2.08 23.29 -13.35
C LEU A 283 1.54 23.71 -14.73
N THR A 284 2.12 24.78 -15.34
CA THR A 284 1.79 25.24 -16.68
C THR A 284 2.16 24.18 -17.75
N PHE A 285 3.36 23.62 -17.66
CA PHE A 285 3.80 22.55 -18.54
C PHE A 285 2.86 21.34 -18.48
N ARG A 286 2.37 21.00 -17.27
CA ARG A 286 1.41 19.92 -17.04
C ARG A 286 -0.02 20.33 -17.39
N ARG A 287 -0.25 21.55 -17.91
CA ARG A 287 -1.57 22.12 -18.30
C ARG A 287 -2.57 22.18 -17.12
N TYR A 288 -2.08 22.39 -15.91
CA TYR A 288 -2.90 22.69 -14.75
C TYR A 288 -3.27 24.17 -14.69
N GLN A 289 -4.37 24.48 -14.00
CA GLN A 289 -4.75 25.87 -13.72
C GLN A 289 -3.80 26.46 -12.67
N ILE A 290 -3.36 27.69 -12.90
CA ILE A 290 -2.49 28.42 -11.98
C ILE A 290 -3.34 29.30 -11.09
N LEU A 291 -3.05 29.28 -9.79
CA LEU A 291 -3.68 30.17 -8.82
C LEU A 291 -3.29 31.62 -9.14
N PRO A 292 -4.27 32.51 -9.45
CA PRO A 292 -3.95 33.87 -9.86
C PRO A 292 -3.53 34.77 -8.70
N ASP A 293 -3.99 34.46 -7.46
CA ASP A 293 -3.79 35.25 -6.25
C ASP A 293 -3.63 34.33 -5.02
N ASN A 294 -3.84 34.85 -3.82
CA ASN A 294 -3.70 34.07 -2.58
C ASN A 294 -4.99 33.31 -2.18
N GLY A 295 -6.03 33.34 -3.01
CA GLY A 295 -7.35 32.79 -2.70
C GLY A 295 -8.23 33.78 -1.92
N LYS A 296 -9.54 33.47 -1.83
CA LYS A 296 -10.56 34.34 -1.26
C LYS A 296 -10.77 34.14 0.24
N ILE A 297 -10.37 33.00 0.77
CA ILE A 297 -10.56 32.60 2.16
C ILE A 297 -9.19 32.44 2.84
N SER A 298 -9.00 33.08 3.98
CA SER A 298 -7.78 32.92 4.78
C SER A 298 -7.80 31.59 5.55
N ALA A 299 -6.62 31.07 5.88
CA ALA A 299 -6.48 29.87 6.69
C ALA A 299 -7.16 30.00 8.07
N ALA A 300 -7.12 31.20 8.67
CA ALA A 300 -7.79 31.51 9.95
C ALA A 300 -9.30 31.42 9.85
N GLN A 301 -9.89 31.97 8.78
CA GLN A 301 -11.35 31.89 8.54
C GLN A 301 -11.80 30.46 8.30
N ALA A 302 -11.05 29.69 7.48
CA ALA A 302 -11.36 28.30 7.20
C ALA A 302 -11.29 27.44 8.48
N LYS A 303 -10.22 27.59 9.25
CA LYS A 303 -10.04 26.88 10.51
C LYS A 303 -11.13 27.20 11.52
N LYS A 304 -11.46 28.49 11.70
CA LYS A 304 -12.52 28.92 12.62
C LYS A 304 -13.86 28.27 12.26
N LYS A 305 -14.26 28.34 10.99
CA LYS A 305 -15.50 27.69 10.54
C LYS A 305 -15.47 26.20 10.78
N ALA A 306 -14.41 25.49 10.39
CA ALA A 306 -14.32 24.05 10.56
C ALA A 306 -14.38 23.63 12.04
N GLU A 307 -13.80 24.40 12.94
CA GLU A 307 -13.87 24.16 14.38
C GLU A 307 -15.26 24.41 14.96
N GLU A 308 -15.95 25.46 14.51
CA GLU A 308 -17.35 25.75 14.90
C GLU A 308 -18.29 24.61 14.45
N GLU A 309 -18.16 24.16 13.21
CA GLU A 309 -18.91 23.01 12.68
C GLU A 309 -18.58 21.71 13.46
N TYR A 310 -17.30 21.52 13.80
CA TYR A 310 -16.87 20.37 14.59
C TYR A 310 -17.46 20.36 15.99
N ASP A 311 -17.53 21.51 16.66
CA ASP A 311 -18.06 21.61 18.02
C ASP A 311 -19.56 21.23 18.08
N ILE A 312 -20.30 21.46 16.99
CA ILE A 312 -21.70 20.98 16.84
C ILE A 312 -21.70 19.47 16.56
N PHE A 313 -20.94 19.02 15.55
CA PHE A 313 -20.88 17.62 15.13
C PHE A 313 -20.41 16.70 16.24
N ASN A 314 -19.41 17.13 17.05
CA ASN A 314 -18.82 16.33 18.10
C ASN A 314 -19.83 15.98 19.22
N LYS A 315 -20.86 16.78 19.43
CA LYS A 315 -21.95 16.50 20.38
C LYS A 315 -22.81 15.30 19.94
N ALA A 316 -22.92 15.09 18.63
CA ALA A 316 -23.69 14.01 18.04
C ALA A 316 -22.85 12.76 17.76
N GLN A 317 -21.52 12.85 17.81
CA GLN A 317 -20.64 11.71 17.59
C GLN A 317 -20.82 10.65 18.69
N ARG A 318 -20.96 9.40 18.28
CA ARG A 318 -21.03 8.27 19.21
C ARG A 318 -19.71 8.16 20.01
N ILE A 319 -19.83 8.00 21.31
CA ILE A 319 -18.69 7.74 22.19
C ILE A 319 -18.46 6.23 22.16
N ASP A 320 -17.42 5.78 21.49
CA ASP A 320 -16.95 4.40 21.61
C ASP A 320 -16.05 4.31 22.84
N SER A 321 -16.58 3.77 23.94
CA SER A 321 -15.77 3.43 25.10
C SER A 321 -14.89 2.21 24.81
N ASP A 322 -13.82 2.02 25.59
CA ASP A 322 -12.99 0.80 25.44
C ASP A 322 -13.80 -0.46 25.77
N PHE A 323 -14.81 -0.34 26.64
CA PHE A 323 -15.79 -1.39 26.90
C PHE A 323 -16.61 -1.75 25.64
N ASP A 324 -17.09 -0.78 24.87
CA ASP A 324 -17.84 -1.04 23.63
C ASP A 324 -16.99 -1.75 22.57
N LYS A 325 -15.69 -1.45 22.53
CA LYS A 325 -14.73 -2.12 21.64
C LYS A 325 -14.49 -3.58 22.03
N GLU A 326 -14.34 -3.84 23.34
CA GLU A 326 -14.19 -5.21 23.85
C GLU A 326 -15.46 -6.05 23.61
N VAL A 327 -16.64 -5.50 23.87
CA VAL A 327 -17.92 -6.18 23.63
C VAL A 327 -18.12 -6.52 22.16
N ARG A 328 -17.81 -5.60 21.23
CA ARG A 328 -17.84 -5.90 19.78
C ARG A 328 -16.83 -6.97 19.39
N GLY A 329 -15.61 -6.92 19.92
CA GLY A 329 -14.60 -7.94 19.66
C GLY A 329 -14.94 -9.32 20.19
N LEU A 330 -15.89 -9.42 21.12
CA LEU A 330 -16.45 -10.69 21.59
C LEU A 330 -17.60 -11.18 20.70
N LEU A 331 -18.45 -10.25 20.22
CA LEU A 331 -19.58 -10.57 19.34
C LEU A 331 -19.14 -10.93 17.90
N ASP A 332 -18.04 -10.38 17.41
CA ASP A 332 -17.47 -10.72 16.10
C ASP A 332 -16.74 -12.09 16.09
N LYS A 333 -16.66 -12.77 17.23
CA LYS A 333 -16.05 -14.10 17.38
C LYS A 333 -17.05 -15.25 17.49
N GLU A 334 -18.35 -14.97 17.52
CA GLU A 334 -19.44 -15.95 17.38
C GLU A 334 -19.90 -16.02 15.90
#